data_515c84743de42657200a5c5653b7c35a
#
_entry.id   515c84743de42657200a5c5653b7c35a
#
_cell.length_a   1.000
_cell.length_b   1.000
_cell.length_c   1.000
_cell.angle_alpha   90.00
_cell.angle_beta   90.00
_cell.angle_gamma   90.00
#
_symmetry.space_group_name_H-M   'P 1'
#
loop_
_entity.id
_entity.type
_entity.pdbx_description
1 polymer ?
#
loop_
_entity_poly.entity_id
_entity_poly.type
_entity_poly.pdbx_seq_one_letter_code
_entity_poly.pdbx_strand_id
1 'polypeptide(L)'
;MAEDTQNRDRIEEDEINLLDLAIVLLKRKRFIIRFTLIVAVITAVISLILPSIYRAETKMLPPQSSSTGMAAQILSQLGGAAGALGGIAPVKTSGALFIELLKSNSVLDRIIDRFDLIKLYKTKTRERARNLLLGALKAEEDKKSGLISVKFEDKDPKRAAQIANAFVEELKNVNKGLAVSEASQRRLFFEEQLQDVKVSLAKAEEDMKTFQEKTGVLQAEAQAKAVIENIALLRAQIAAKEVELRVLKTYTTQNNPDLYKAEEGLKAMRAELAKLETKGGGGHNPLMPIGRMPSVGTEYLRKLRELKFNETLYELLLKQYELAKLDESRDATVIQVVDKAEPPEKRYKPKR
;
A
#
# COMPACT_ATOMS: atom_id res chain seq x y z
N MET A 1 -66.22 70.48 12.08
CA MET A 1 -65.78 71.15 10.86
C MET A 1 -64.32 70.93 10.77
N ALA A 2 -63.90 69.97 10.01
CA ALA A 2 -62.64 69.83 9.41
C ALA A 2 -62.62 68.43 8.79
N GLU A 3 -62.70 68.37 7.51
CA GLU A 3 -62.57 67.16 6.72
C GLU A 3 -61.12 66.72 6.71
N ASP A 4 -60.92 65.51 7.13
CA ASP A 4 -59.65 64.82 7.12
C ASP A 4 -59.63 63.87 5.90
N THR A 5 -59.01 64.30 4.83
CA THR A 5 -58.86 63.58 3.59
C THR A 5 -57.68 62.59 3.77
N GLN A 6 -58.02 61.37 4.06
CA GLN A 6 -57.09 60.22 4.09
C GLN A 6 -56.60 59.93 2.67
N ASN A 7 -55.39 60.36 2.40
CA ASN A 7 -54.61 59.92 1.23
C ASN A 7 -54.14 58.49 1.46
N ARG A 8 -54.84 57.53 0.89
CA ARG A 8 -54.38 56.15 0.82
C ARG A 8 -53.46 56.01 -0.38
N ASP A 9 -52.19 56.05 -0.09
CA ASP A 9 -51.20 55.59 -1.05
C ASP A 9 -51.46 54.09 -1.36
N ARG A 10 -52.07 53.87 -2.49
CA ARG A 10 -52.12 52.52 -3.10
C ARG A 10 -50.71 52.20 -3.53
N ILE A 11 -50.09 51.28 -2.81
CA ILE A 11 -48.95 50.54 -3.31
C ILE A 11 -49.51 49.73 -4.50
N GLU A 12 -49.27 50.24 -5.71
CA GLU A 12 -49.47 49.45 -6.91
C GLU A 12 -48.49 48.29 -6.84
N GLU A 13 -48.97 47.09 -6.47
CA GLU A 13 -48.24 45.86 -6.68
C GLU A 13 -47.95 45.78 -8.17
N ASP A 14 -46.68 45.88 -8.52
CA ASP A 14 -46.14 45.65 -9.89
C ASP A 14 -46.46 44.21 -10.28
N GLU A 15 -47.74 43.90 -10.59
CA GLU A 15 -48.12 42.68 -11.25
C GLU A 15 -47.49 42.68 -12.62
N ILE A 16 -46.43 41.84 -12.80
CA ILE A 16 -45.79 41.64 -14.10
C ILE A 16 -46.86 41.11 -15.06
N ASN A 17 -47.45 42.02 -15.84
CA ASN A 17 -48.48 41.67 -16.79
C ASN A 17 -47.86 40.92 -17.97
N LEU A 18 -48.03 39.58 -17.98
CA LEU A 18 -47.46 38.69 -19.01
C LEU A 18 -47.86 39.13 -20.44
N LEU A 19 -48.99 39.83 -20.60
CA LEU A 19 -49.43 40.40 -21.88
C LEU A 19 -48.56 41.56 -22.31
N ASP A 20 -48.19 42.47 -21.40
CA ASP A 20 -47.31 43.59 -21.70
C ASP A 20 -45.89 43.10 -22.05
N LEU A 21 -45.41 42.07 -21.35
CA LEU A 21 -44.14 41.44 -21.69
C LEU A 21 -44.17 40.81 -23.11
N ALA A 22 -45.29 40.15 -23.47
CA ALA A 22 -45.47 39.56 -24.80
C ALA A 22 -45.53 40.64 -25.88
N ILE A 23 -46.18 41.76 -25.63
CA ILE A 23 -46.28 42.89 -26.56
C ILE A 23 -44.91 43.53 -26.79
N VAL A 24 -44.11 43.75 -25.75
CA VAL A 24 -42.75 44.30 -25.84
C VAL A 24 -41.83 43.32 -26.62
N LEU A 25 -41.95 42.02 -26.40
CA LEU A 25 -41.19 40.98 -27.13
C LEU A 25 -41.59 40.96 -28.61
N LEU A 26 -42.88 41.05 -28.92
CA LEU A 26 -43.39 41.08 -30.32
C LEU A 26 -42.95 42.37 -31.03
N LYS A 27 -42.96 43.51 -30.33
CA LYS A 27 -42.59 44.80 -30.88
C LYS A 27 -41.10 44.85 -31.24
N ARG A 28 -40.25 44.14 -30.46
CA ARG A 28 -38.78 44.09 -30.71
C ARG A 28 -38.30 42.78 -31.31
N LYS A 29 -39.22 41.93 -31.86
CA LYS A 29 -38.88 40.61 -32.39
C LYS A 29 -37.71 40.62 -33.40
N ARG A 30 -37.63 41.60 -34.28
CA ARG A 30 -36.53 41.72 -35.28
C ARG A 30 -35.19 41.97 -34.63
N PHE A 31 -35.15 42.72 -33.55
CA PHE A 31 -33.92 42.96 -32.78
C PHE A 31 -33.48 41.68 -32.03
N ILE A 32 -34.43 41.01 -31.35
CA ILE A 32 -34.18 39.79 -30.62
C ILE A 32 -33.67 38.69 -31.56
N ILE A 33 -34.34 38.52 -32.71
CA ILE A 33 -33.94 37.50 -33.70
C ILE A 33 -32.54 37.81 -34.26
N ARG A 34 -32.23 39.07 -34.62
CA ARG A 34 -30.91 39.43 -35.11
C ARG A 34 -29.84 39.24 -34.08
N PHE A 35 -30.06 39.63 -32.81
CA PHE A 35 -29.14 39.45 -31.72
C PHE A 35 -28.87 37.96 -31.45
N THR A 36 -29.90 37.16 -31.34
CA THR A 36 -29.78 35.69 -31.12
C THR A 36 -29.03 35.02 -32.28
N LEU A 37 -29.32 35.44 -33.51
CA LEU A 37 -28.65 34.90 -34.70
C LEU A 37 -27.15 35.28 -34.72
N ILE A 38 -26.79 36.52 -34.34
CA ILE A 38 -25.39 36.97 -34.25
C ILE A 38 -24.66 36.14 -33.17
N VAL A 39 -25.24 35.98 -31.97
CA VAL A 39 -24.67 35.17 -30.90
C VAL A 39 -24.50 33.73 -31.33
N ALA A 40 -25.53 33.13 -31.99
CA ALA A 40 -25.44 31.78 -32.51
C ALA A 40 -24.31 31.58 -33.54
N VAL A 41 -24.17 32.54 -34.47
CA VAL A 41 -23.08 32.51 -35.46
C VAL A 41 -21.73 32.63 -34.79
N ILE A 42 -21.54 33.55 -33.82
CA ILE A 42 -20.30 33.71 -33.08
C ILE A 42 -19.97 32.44 -32.32
N THR A 43 -20.96 31.83 -31.64
CA THR A 43 -20.80 30.57 -30.89
C THR A 43 -20.40 29.44 -31.82
N ALA A 44 -21.04 29.34 -32.99
CA ALA A 44 -20.72 28.32 -33.99
C ALA A 44 -19.29 28.50 -34.55
N VAL A 45 -18.87 29.73 -34.84
CA VAL A 45 -17.49 30.01 -35.29
C VAL A 45 -16.49 29.65 -34.21
N ILE A 46 -16.70 30.06 -32.97
CA ILE A 46 -15.83 29.70 -31.84
C ILE A 46 -15.75 28.18 -31.66
N SER A 47 -16.92 27.49 -31.74
CA SER A 47 -16.97 26.02 -31.64
C SER A 47 -16.22 25.30 -32.75
N LEU A 48 -16.13 25.89 -33.95
CA LEU A 48 -15.39 25.31 -35.09
C LEU A 48 -13.88 25.53 -34.97
N ILE A 49 -13.45 26.63 -34.36
CA ILE A 49 -12.02 26.99 -34.18
C ILE A 49 -11.41 26.19 -33.02
N LEU A 50 -12.19 25.75 -32.02
CA LEU A 50 -11.68 24.99 -30.89
C LEU A 50 -11.11 23.64 -31.35
N PRO A 51 -9.87 23.30 -30.96
CA PRO A 51 -9.24 22.04 -31.36
C PRO A 51 -10.00 20.85 -30.78
N SER A 52 -10.18 19.80 -31.60
CA SER A 52 -10.75 18.55 -31.14
C SER A 52 -9.81 17.86 -30.15
N ILE A 53 -10.34 17.42 -29.03
CA ILE A 53 -9.62 16.67 -28.00
C ILE A 53 -10.20 15.25 -27.97
N TYR A 54 -9.33 14.28 -28.01
CA TYR A 54 -9.63 12.85 -27.93
C TYR A 54 -9.22 12.33 -26.57
N ARG A 55 -9.98 11.39 -26.02
CA ARG A 55 -9.68 10.75 -24.73
C ARG A 55 -9.55 9.25 -24.95
N ALA A 56 -8.38 8.72 -24.66
CA ALA A 56 -8.14 7.29 -24.61
C ALA A 56 -8.17 6.79 -23.17
N GLU A 57 -8.62 5.57 -22.95
CA GLU A 57 -8.75 4.95 -21.63
C GLU A 57 -8.10 3.58 -21.63
N THR A 58 -7.29 3.29 -20.62
CA THR A 58 -6.77 1.95 -20.32
C THR A 58 -7.20 1.56 -18.91
N LYS A 59 -7.45 0.27 -18.68
CA LYS A 59 -7.85 -0.25 -17.38
C LYS A 59 -6.85 -1.26 -16.89
N MET A 60 -6.48 -1.14 -15.62
CA MET A 60 -5.55 -2.05 -14.97
C MET A 60 -6.08 -2.51 -13.62
N LEU A 61 -5.67 -3.72 -13.23
CA LEU A 61 -5.89 -4.26 -11.89
C LEU A 61 -4.58 -4.13 -11.12
N PRO A 62 -4.57 -3.41 -9.98
CA PRO A 62 -3.40 -3.38 -9.13
C PRO A 62 -3.11 -4.76 -8.55
N PRO A 63 -1.85 -5.12 -8.28
CA PRO A 63 -1.54 -6.37 -7.63
C PRO A 63 -2.21 -6.42 -6.26
N GLN A 64 -2.91 -7.50 -6.01
CA GLN A 64 -3.45 -7.77 -4.68
C GLN A 64 -2.30 -8.30 -3.83
N SER A 65 -1.89 -7.54 -2.81
CA SER A 65 -0.88 -7.99 -1.87
C SER A 65 -1.36 -9.25 -1.16
N SER A 66 -0.64 -10.36 -1.37
CA SER A 66 -0.88 -11.65 -0.70
C SER A 66 -0.59 -11.62 0.82
N SER A 67 -0.21 -10.46 1.35
CA SER A 67 -0.01 -10.24 2.79
C SER A 67 -1.28 -10.54 3.61
N THR A 68 -2.46 -10.36 3.01
CA THR A 68 -3.74 -10.73 3.66
C THR A 68 -3.92 -12.25 3.79
N GLY A 69 -3.39 -13.03 2.85
CA GLY A 69 -3.49 -14.50 2.87
C GLY A 69 -2.62 -15.12 3.96
N MET A 70 -1.40 -14.65 4.14
CA MET A 70 -0.47 -15.18 5.13
C MET A 70 -0.86 -14.75 6.56
N ALA A 71 -1.33 -13.51 6.74
CA ALA A 71 -1.87 -13.05 8.02
C ALA A 71 -3.15 -13.79 8.41
N ALA A 72 -4.04 -14.08 7.45
CA ALA A 72 -5.25 -14.88 7.68
C ALA A 72 -4.91 -16.35 8.01
N GLN A 73 -3.88 -16.92 7.39
CA GLN A 73 -3.46 -18.29 7.63
C GLN A 73 -2.78 -18.46 9.00
N ILE A 74 -2.00 -17.47 9.44
CA ILE A 74 -1.42 -17.42 10.78
C ILE A 74 -2.53 -17.21 11.83
N LEU A 75 -3.52 -16.37 11.54
CA LEU A 75 -4.64 -16.11 12.43
C LEU A 75 -5.56 -17.32 12.59
N SER A 76 -5.75 -18.12 11.52
CA SER A 76 -6.51 -19.37 11.59
C SER A 76 -5.77 -20.47 12.37
N GLN A 77 -4.44 -20.44 12.39
CA GLN A 77 -3.60 -21.39 13.11
C GLN A 77 -3.46 -21.06 14.61
N LEU A 78 -3.71 -19.79 14.99
CA LEU A 78 -3.71 -19.33 16.40
C LEU A 78 -5.07 -19.42 17.10
N GLY A 79 -6.03 -20.17 16.55
CA GLY A 79 -7.30 -20.51 17.21
C GLY A 79 -8.18 -19.32 17.54
N GLY A 80 -9.13 -19.02 16.69
CA GLY A 80 -10.50 -18.56 16.97
C GLY A 80 -10.81 -17.37 17.90
N ALA A 81 -9.86 -16.76 18.58
CA ALA A 81 -10.16 -15.74 19.61
C ALA A 81 -10.15 -14.27 19.11
N ALA A 82 -9.87 -14.02 17.84
CA ALA A 82 -9.74 -12.66 17.29
C ALA A 82 -11.02 -12.09 16.66
N GLY A 83 -12.17 -12.79 16.80
CA GLY A 83 -13.45 -12.32 16.25
C GLY A 83 -14.12 -11.13 16.99
N ALA A 84 -13.54 -10.62 18.07
CA ALA A 84 -14.18 -9.64 18.95
C ALA A 84 -13.63 -8.21 18.90
N LEU A 85 -12.65 -7.91 18.06
CA LEU A 85 -12.13 -6.53 17.94
C LEU A 85 -12.59 -5.89 16.62
N GLY A 86 -13.88 -5.54 16.59
CA GLY A 86 -14.46 -4.68 15.57
C GLY A 86 -13.86 -3.28 15.62
N GLY A 87 -13.44 -2.77 14.45
CA GLY A 87 -13.05 -1.38 14.29
C GLY A 87 -11.75 -1.17 13.51
N ILE A 88 -11.59 -1.84 12.36
CA ILE A 88 -10.50 -1.49 11.44
C ILE A 88 -10.99 -0.33 10.57
N ALA A 89 -10.37 0.85 10.77
CA ALA A 89 -10.51 1.96 9.85
C ALA A 89 -10.20 1.51 8.41
N PRO A 90 -10.87 2.04 7.37
CA PRO A 90 -10.64 1.62 6.01
C PRO A 90 -9.18 1.87 5.65
N VAL A 91 -8.44 0.80 5.48
CA VAL A 91 -7.09 0.81 4.90
C VAL A 91 -7.23 1.54 3.55
N LYS A 92 -6.42 2.60 3.34
CA LYS A 92 -6.34 3.27 2.03
C LYS A 92 -6.17 2.18 0.99
N THR A 93 -7.14 2.07 0.10
CA THR A 93 -7.17 1.04 -0.94
C THR A 93 -5.84 1.07 -1.70
N SER A 94 -5.31 -0.10 -2.01
CA SER A 94 -4.06 -0.22 -2.79
C SER A 94 -4.10 0.65 -4.06
N GLY A 95 -5.28 0.85 -4.65
CA GLY A 95 -5.48 1.68 -5.82
C GLY A 95 -5.07 3.15 -5.65
N ALA A 96 -5.32 3.76 -4.49
CA ALA A 96 -4.93 5.16 -4.25
C ALA A 96 -3.41 5.35 -4.33
N LEU A 97 -2.63 4.39 -3.83
CA LEU A 97 -1.16 4.42 -3.92
C LEU A 97 -0.69 4.37 -5.38
N PHE A 98 -1.28 3.48 -6.20
CA PHE A 98 -0.93 3.36 -7.62
C PHE A 98 -1.29 4.61 -8.42
N ILE A 99 -2.39 5.30 -8.07
CA ILE A 99 -2.75 6.60 -8.66
C ILE A 99 -1.71 7.67 -8.33
N GLU A 100 -1.21 7.71 -7.11
CA GLU A 100 -0.15 8.66 -6.73
C GLU A 100 1.19 8.30 -7.40
N LEU A 101 1.52 7.01 -7.55
CA LEU A 101 2.69 6.57 -8.31
C LEU A 101 2.62 6.97 -9.79
N LEU A 102 1.43 6.89 -10.42
CA LEU A 102 1.23 7.37 -11.79
C LEU A 102 1.53 8.87 -11.95
N LYS A 103 1.27 9.67 -10.91
CA LYS A 103 1.53 11.11 -10.90
C LYS A 103 2.96 11.45 -10.44
N SER A 104 3.76 10.46 -10.08
CA SER A 104 5.13 10.69 -9.60
C SER A 104 6.01 11.29 -10.69
N ASN A 105 6.96 12.13 -10.29
CA ASN A 105 7.92 12.74 -11.20
C ASN A 105 8.69 11.70 -12.02
N SER A 106 8.99 10.54 -11.44
CA SER A 106 9.71 9.46 -12.13
C SER A 106 8.94 8.90 -13.32
N VAL A 107 7.62 8.71 -13.19
CA VAL A 107 6.76 8.24 -14.28
C VAL A 107 6.58 9.35 -15.32
N LEU A 108 6.28 10.58 -14.87
CA LEU A 108 6.04 11.71 -15.76
C LEU A 108 7.27 12.02 -16.62
N ASP A 109 8.47 12.01 -16.04
CA ASP A 109 9.70 12.31 -16.77
C ASP A 109 10.00 11.28 -17.85
N ARG A 110 9.82 9.99 -17.58
CA ARG A 110 10.01 8.94 -18.58
C ARG A 110 9.04 9.08 -19.75
N ILE A 111 7.78 9.47 -19.47
CA ILE A 111 6.79 9.72 -20.52
C ILE A 111 7.15 10.97 -21.31
N ILE A 112 7.58 12.05 -20.66
CA ILE A 112 8.03 13.28 -21.30
C ILE A 112 9.19 12.98 -22.25
N ASP A 113 10.18 12.21 -21.81
CA ASP A 113 11.35 11.85 -22.62
C ASP A 113 10.98 10.90 -23.77
N ARG A 114 10.12 9.90 -23.51
CA ARG A 114 9.69 8.90 -24.52
C ARG A 114 8.93 9.53 -25.69
N PHE A 115 8.11 10.53 -25.43
CA PHE A 115 7.27 11.19 -26.45
C PHE A 115 7.77 12.58 -26.85
N ASP A 116 8.94 13.01 -26.36
CA ASP A 116 9.52 14.34 -26.60
C ASP A 116 8.52 15.49 -26.35
N LEU A 117 7.80 15.37 -25.21
CA LEU A 117 6.67 16.27 -24.90
C LEU A 117 7.11 17.71 -24.67
N ILE A 118 8.38 17.97 -24.34
CA ILE A 118 8.92 19.32 -24.20
C ILE A 118 8.80 20.07 -25.54
N LYS A 119 9.21 19.43 -26.62
CA LYS A 119 9.09 20.00 -27.98
C LYS A 119 7.64 20.06 -28.43
N LEU A 120 6.88 18.99 -28.18
CA LEU A 120 5.49 18.89 -28.59
C LEU A 120 4.62 19.97 -27.96
N TYR A 121 4.77 20.20 -26.65
CA TYR A 121 4.03 21.23 -25.90
C TYR A 121 4.66 22.61 -26.01
N LYS A 122 5.79 22.74 -26.73
CA LYS A 122 6.54 24.00 -26.90
C LYS A 122 6.86 24.65 -25.54
N THR A 123 7.23 23.84 -24.54
CA THR A 123 7.57 24.32 -23.20
C THR A 123 9.06 24.54 -23.06
N LYS A 124 9.46 25.51 -22.21
CA LYS A 124 10.87 25.79 -21.93
C LYS A 124 11.42 24.97 -20.76
N THR A 125 10.54 24.46 -19.91
CA THR A 125 10.93 23.77 -18.67
C THR A 125 10.23 22.42 -18.55
N ARG A 126 10.93 21.44 -17.94
CA ARG A 126 10.39 20.11 -17.67
C ARG A 126 9.21 20.16 -16.69
N GLU A 127 9.26 21.04 -15.70
CA GLU A 127 8.18 21.25 -14.74
C GLU A 127 6.86 21.65 -15.44
N ARG A 128 6.94 22.57 -16.40
CA ARG A 128 5.76 22.99 -17.17
C ARG A 128 5.22 21.85 -18.03
N ALA A 129 6.11 21.01 -18.57
CA ALA A 129 5.69 19.80 -19.30
C ALA A 129 4.97 18.79 -18.37
N ARG A 130 5.48 18.57 -17.15
CA ARG A 130 4.81 17.73 -16.14
C ARG A 130 3.42 18.25 -15.79
N ASN A 131 3.27 19.55 -15.55
CA ASN A 131 1.99 20.16 -15.20
C ASN A 131 0.95 20.03 -16.34
N LEU A 132 1.38 20.17 -17.59
CA LEU A 132 0.50 19.95 -18.76
C LEU A 132 0.12 18.48 -18.90
N LEU A 133 1.07 17.57 -18.68
CA LEU A 133 0.84 16.14 -18.74
C LEU A 133 -0.14 15.69 -17.64
N LEU A 134 0.03 16.20 -16.40
CA LEU A 134 -0.89 15.95 -15.28
C LEU A 134 -2.29 16.51 -15.54
N GLY A 135 -2.39 17.68 -16.16
CA GLY A 135 -3.68 18.29 -16.52
C GLY A 135 -4.47 17.46 -17.54
N ALA A 136 -3.77 16.71 -18.40
CA ALA A 136 -4.36 15.83 -19.40
C ALA A 136 -4.64 14.41 -18.87
N LEU A 137 -4.01 14.02 -17.74
CA LEU A 137 -4.16 12.72 -17.11
C LEU A 137 -5.32 12.73 -16.13
N LYS A 138 -6.18 11.69 -16.20
CA LYS A 138 -7.19 11.37 -15.18
C LYS A 138 -7.07 9.91 -14.81
N ALA A 139 -6.77 9.64 -13.55
CA ALA A 139 -6.71 8.30 -13.00
C ALA A 139 -7.73 8.17 -11.88
N GLU A 140 -8.59 7.18 -11.97
CA GLU A 140 -9.70 6.95 -11.06
C GLU A 140 -9.77 5.46 -10.70
N GLU A 141 -10.04 5.15 -9.43
CA GLU A 141 -10.28 3.78 -8.97
C GLU A 141 -11.77 3.53 -8.88
N ASP A 142 -12.25 2.48 -9.52
CA ASP A 142 -13.60 1.98 -9.29
C ASP A 142 -13.62 1.17 -7.99
N LYS A 143 -14.24 1.72 -6.97
CA LYS A 143 -14.34 1.12 -5.62
C LYS A 143 -15.07 -0.22 -5.59
N LYS A 144 -15.86 -0.56 -6.62
CA LYS A 144 -16.60 -1.83 -6.67
C LYS A 144 -15.75 -2.95 -7.27
N SER A 145 -15.03 -2.65 -8.33
CA SER A 145 -14.21 -3.64 -9.04
C SER A 145 -12.74 -3.61 -8.64
N GLY A 146 -12.27 -2.54 -7.96
CA GLY A 146 -10.85 -2.33 -7.67
C GLY A 146 -10.01 -2.01 -8.91
N LEU A 147 -10.65 -1.82 -10.06
CA LEU A 147 -9.96 -1.47 -11.30
C LEU A 147 -9.56 0.00 -11.30
N ILE A 148 -8.36 0.28 -11.78
CA ILE A 148 -7.89 1.64 -12.01
C ILE A 148 -8.04 1.96 -13.49
N SER A 149 -8.83 3.00 -13.78
CA SER A 149 -8.98 3.58 -15.12
C SER A 149 -8.02 4.73 -15.29
N VAL A 150 -7.13 4.63 -16.28
CA VAL A 150 -6.19 5.70 -16.67
C VAL A 150 -6.67 6.30 -17.98
N LYS A 151 -7.08 7.56 -17.95
CA LYS A 151 -7.61 8.31 -19.08
C LYS A 151 -6.63 9.41 -19.46
N PHE A 152 -6.35 9.55 -20.73
CA PHE A 152 -5.47 10.59 -21.23
C PHE A 152 -6.12 11.38 -22.37
N GLU A 153 -6.02 12.72 -22.29
CA GLU A 153 -6.61 13.65 -23.27
C GLU A 153 -5.53 14.24 -24.18
N ASP A 154 -5.64 14.07 -25.49
CA ASP A 154 -4.74 14.67 -26.47
C ASP A 154 -5.48 15.12 -27.73
N LYS A 155 -4.84 15.96 -28.55
CA LYS A 155 -5.34 16.38 -29.86
C LYS A 155 -5.25 15.29 -30.92
N ASP A 156 -4.31 14.37 -30.76
CA ASP A 156 -4.10 13.22 -31.63
C ASP A 156 -4.64 11.94 -30.96
N PRO A 157 -5.62 11.24 -31.57
CA PRO A 157 -6.21 10.04 -31.01
C PRO A 157 -5.21 8.89 -30.84
N LYS A 158 -4.25 8.75 -31.77
CA LYS A 158 -3.21 7.70 -31.69
C LYS A 158 -2.27 7.97 -30.53
N ARG A 159 -1.82 9.23 -30.39
CA ARG A 159 -0.94 9.63 -29.30
C ARG A 159 -1.63 9.55 -27.94
N ALA A 160 -2.94 9.91 -27.85
CA ALA A 160 -3.71 9.73 -26.62
C ALA A 160 -3.69 8.28 -26.13
N ALA A 161 -3.91 7.31 -27.02
CA ALA A 161 -3.86 5.88 -26.70
C ALA A 161 -2.44 5.41 -26.32
N GLN A 162 -1.44 5.84 -27.08
CA GLN A 162 -0.04 5.48 -26.80
C GLN A 162 0.43 6.01 -25.45
N ILE A 163 0.11 7.26 -25.10
CA ILE A 163 0.49 7.83 -23.80
C ILE A 163 -0.28 7.17 -22.66
N ALA A 164 -1.60 6.90 -22.82
CA ALA A 164 -2.37 6.18 -21.81
C ALA A 164 -1.78 4.79 -21.51
N ASN A 165 -1.37 4.04 -22.54
CA ASN A 165 -0.72 2.75 -22.38
C ASN A 165 0.70 2.88 -21.78
N ALA A 166 1.44 3.94 -22.17
CA ALA A 166 2.77 4.21 -21.63
C ALA A 166 2.74 4.52 -20.13
N PHE A 167 1.72 5.20 -19.63
CA PHE A 167 1.53 5.41 -18.18
C PHE A 167 1.47 4.09 -17.41
N VAL A 168 0.73 3.11 -17.92
CA VAL A 168 0.62 1.80 -17.27
C VAL A 168 1.93 1.02 -17.39
N GLU A 169 2.62 1.12 -18.53
CA GLU A 169 3.92 0.48 -18.74
C GLU A 169 4.99 1.05 -17.80
N GLU A 170 5.09 2.39 -17.71
CA GLU A 170 6.06 3.03 -16.81
C GLU A 170 5.72 2.80 -15.32
N LEU A 171 4.44 2.73 -14.97
CA LEU A 171 4.03 2.33 -13.64
C LEU A 171 4.48 0.90 -13.31
N LYS A 172 4.34 -0.04 -14.27
CA LYS A 172 4.86 -1.42 -14.12
C LYS A 172 6.37 -1.42 -13.88
N ASN A 173 7.12 -0.62 -14.65
CA ASN A 173 8.56 -0.53 -14.52
C ASN A 173 8.99 0.02 -13.16
N VAL A 174 8.30 1.08 -12.68
CA VAL A 174 8.56 1.65 -11.35
C VAL A 174 8.19 0.66 -10.25
N ASN A 175 7.02 0.02 -10.35
CA ASN A 175 6.58 -0.96 -9.37
C ASN A 175 7.52 -2.17 -9.30
N LYS A 176 7.97 -2.66 -10.46
CA LYS A 176 8.97 -3.76 -10.54
C LYS A 176 10.29 -3.34 -9.87
N GLY A 177 10.77 -2.12 -10.13
CA GLY A 177 12.01 -1.62 -9.52
C GLY A 177 11.90 -1.52 -7.99
N LEU A 178 10.76 -1.03 -7.47
CA LEU A 178 10.53 -0.93 -6.03
C LEU A 178 10.44 -2.31 -5.37
N ALA A 179 9.70 -3.24 -5.96
CA ALA A 179 9.52 -4.58 -5.41
C ALA A 179 10.82 -5.40 -5.41
N VAL A 180 11.63 -5.32 -6.48
CA VAL A 180 12.95 -5.97 -6.53
C VAL A 180 13.88 -5.38 -5.48
N SER A 181 13.89 -4.05 -5.30
CA SER A 181 14.72 -3.41 -4.27
C SER A 181 14.33 -3.84 -2.85
N GLU A 182 13.04 -3.93 -2.54
CA GLU A 182 12.54 -4.38 -1.25
C GLU A 182 12.88 -5.86 -0.98
N ALA A 183 12.62 -6.72 -1.95
CA ALA A 183 12.92 -8.16 -1.83
C ALA A 183 14.43 -8.41 -1.66
N SER A 184 15.27 -7.70 -2.41
CA SER A 184 16.72 -7.78 -2.30
C SER A 184 17.23 -7.31 -0.94
N GLN A 185 16.72 -6.18 -0.41
CA GLN A 185 17.07 -5.70 0.92
C GLN A 185 16.66 -6.71 2.01
N ARG A 186 15.47 -7.30 1.89
CA ARG A 186 14.99 -8.32 2.82
C ARG A 186 15.90 -9.54 2.81
N ARG A 187 16.27 -10.05 1.62
CA ARG A 187 17.18 -11.18 1.48
C ARG A 187 18.55 -10.89 2.13
N LEU A 188 19.16 -9.74 1.79
CA LEU A 188 20.46 -9.35 2.36
C LEU A 188 20.42 -9.25 3.89
N PHE A 189 19.35 -8.72 4.44
CA PHE A 189 19.19 -8.61 5.89
C PHE A 189 19.10 -9.99 6.57
N PHE A 190 18.30 -10.92 5.99
CA PHE A 190 18.22 -12.28 6.54
C PHE A 190 19.52 -13.05 6.36
N GLU A 191 20.28 -12.81 5.28
CA GLU A 191 21.60 -13.39 5.05
C GLU A 191 22.60 -12.97 6.14
N GLU A 192 22.64 -11.68 6.49
CA GLU A 192 23.48 -11.14 7.57
C GLU A 192 23.10 -11.77 8.92
N GLN A 193 21.80 -11.77 9.26
CA GLN A 193 21.33 -12.35 10.52
C GLN A 193 21.60 -13.87 10.60
N LEU A 194 21.47 -14.58 9.49
CA LEU A 194 21.76 -16.02 9.42
C LEU A 194 23.23 -16.30 9.67
N GLN A 195 24.13 -15.44 9.16
CA GLN A 195 25.57 -15.56 9.41
C GLN A 195 25.91 -15.35 10.90
N ASP A 196 25.32 -14.35 11.54
CA ASP A 196 25.52 -14.07 12.97
C ASP A 196 25.05 -15.23 13.86
N VAL A 197 23.87 -15.78 13.54
CA VAL A 197 23.32 -16.91 14.29
C VAL A 197 24.13 -18.19 14.04
N LYS A 198 24.68 -18.40 12.86
CA LYS A 198 25.58 -19.53 12.55
C LYS A 198 26.82 -19.51 13.43
N VAL A 199 27.42 -18.33 13.62
CA VAL A 199 28.58 -18.17 14.51
C VAL A 199 28.19 -18.45 15.97
N SER A 200 27.03 -17.95 16.40
CA SER A 200 26.48 -18.17 17.75
C SER A 200 26.16 -19.64 18.02
N LEU A 201 25.61 -20.33 17.01
CA LEU A 201 25.34 -21.77 17.08
C LEU A 201 26.61 -22.58 17.23
N ALA A 202 27.61 -22.33 16.38
CA ALA A 202 28.92 -23.01 16.46
C ALA A 202 29.60 -22.83 17.84
N LYS A 203 29.49 -21.63 18.42
CA LYS A 203 29.97 -21.35 19.76
C LYS A 203 29.18 -22.12 20.83
N ALA A 204 27.86 -22.16 20.74
CA ALA A 204 27.02 -22.91 21.69
C ALA A 204 27.26 -24.42 21.61
N GLU A 205 27.53 -24.98 20.44
CA GLU A 205 27.93 -26.36 20.22
C GLU A 205 29.27 -26.67 20.88
N GLU A 206 30.29 -25.84 20.68
CA GLU A 206 31.60 -25.99 21.27
C GLU A 206 31.57 -25.86 22.82
N ASP A 207 30.77 -24.87 23.30
CA ASP A 207 30.55 -24.70 24.74
C ASP A 207 29.87 -25.90 25.39
N MET A 208 28.89 -26.50 24.73
CA MET A 208 28.23 -27.71 25.22
C MET A 208 29.15 -28.90 25.19
N LYS A 209 29.89 -29.10 24.09
CA LYS A 209 30.89 -30.17 23.95
C LYS A 209 31.98 -30.10 25.03
N THR A 210 32.58 -28.94 25.20
CA THR A 210 33.60 -28.69 26.22
C THR A 210 33.08 -28.96 27.63
N PHE A 211 31.85 -28.59 27.91
CA PHE A 211 31.19 -28.87 29.18
C PHE A 211 30.98 -30.37 29.41
N GLN A 212 30.47 -31.09 28.39
CA GLN A 212 30.28 -32.53 28.47
C GLN A 212 31.57 -33.32 28.66
N GLU A 213 32.65 -32.91 27.97
CA GLU A 213 34.00 -33.53 28.13
C GLU A 213 34.56 -33.34 29.52
N LYS A 214 34.36 -32.14 30.12
CA LYS A 214 34.87 -31.83 31.49
C LYS A 214 34.07 -32.49 32.60
N THR A 215 32.78 -32.63 32.44
CA THR A 215 31.87 -33.08 33.53
C THR A 215 31.40 -34.52 33.41
N GLY A 216 31.49 -35.11 32.22
CA GLY A 216 30.98 -36.45 31.93
C GLY A 216 29.43 -36.52 31.92
N VAL A 217 28.73 -35.37 32.01
CA VAL A 217 27.25 -35.31 32.03
C VAL A 217 26.71 -35.38 30.62
N LEU A 218 26.05 -36.51 30.28
CA LEU A 218 25.54 -36.78 28.93
C LEU A 218 24.01 -36.64 28.78
N GLN A 219 23.23 -36.63 29.87
CA GLN A 219 21.77 -36.67 29.80
C GLN A 219 21.08 -35.74 30.79
N ALA A 220 20.09 -35.00 30.31
CA ALA A 220 19.06 -34.34 31.12
C ALA A 220 17.81 -35.23 31.22
N GLU A 221 17.09 -35.14 32.34
CA GLU A 221 15.76 -35.78 32.42
C GLU A 221 14.86 -35.34 31.28
N ALA A 222 14.11 -36.28 30.68
CA ALA A 222 13.28 -36.05 29.49
C ALA A 222 12.29 -34.86 29.66
N GLN A 223 11.75 -34.69 30.87
CA GLN A 223 10.82 -33.62 31.22
C GLN A 223 11.51 -32.23 31.19
N ALA A 224 12.74 -32.12 31.71
CA ALA A 224 13.53 -30.92 31.69
C ALA A 224 13.86 -30.51 30.24
N LYS A 225 14.20 -31.51 29.42
CA LYS A 225 14.46 -31.32 28.00
C LYS A 225 13.25 -30.73 27.26
N ALA A 226 12.05 -31.26 27.46
CA ALA A 226 10.82 -30.79 26.82
C ALA A 226 10.47 -29.35 27.22
N VAL A 227 10.66 -28.93 28.46
CA VAL A 227 10.44 -27.56 28.93
C VAL A 227 11.46 -26.62 28.29
N ILE A 228 12.73 -27.03 28.23
CA ILE A 228 13.81 -26.24 27.60
C ILE A 228 13.56 -26.05 26.11
N GLU A 229 13.14 -27.11 25.40
CA GLU A 229 12.82 -27.06 23.98
C GLU A 229 11.67 -26.06 23.70
N ASN A 230 10.60 -26.10 24.52
CA ASN A 230 9.50 -25.14 24.39
C ASN A 230 9.93 -23.68 24.64
N ILE A 231 10.72 -23.41 25.69
CA ILE A 231 11.24 -22.06 25.97
C ILE A 231 12.20 -21.63 24.86
N ALA A 232 13.08 -22.50 24.38
CA ALA A 232 14.00 -22.21 23.30
C ALA A 232 13.25 -21.90 22.00
N LEU A 233 12.24 -22.69 21.68
CA LEU A 233 11.39 -22.45 20.52
C LEU A 233 10.70 -21.08 20.59
N LEU A 234 10.08 -20.74 21.73
CA LEU A 234 9.39 -19.46 21.89
C LEU A 234 10.37 -18.28 21.83
N ARG A 235 11.55 -18.39 22.45
CA ARG A 235 12.61 -17.37 22.34
C ARG A 235 13.11 -17.20 20.91
N ALA A 236 13.32 -18.30 20.17
CA ALA A 236 13.73 -18.27 18.78
C ALA A 236 12.66 -17.64 17.89
N GLN A 237 11.37 -17.92 18.14
CA GLN A 237 10.26 -17.28 17.45
C GLN A 237 10.19 -15.77 17.73
N ILE A 238 10.41 -15.35 18.98
CA ILE A 238 10.49 -13.92 19.35
C ILE A 238 11.65 -13.27 18.60
N ALA A 239 12.85 -13.84 18.63
CA ALA A 239 14.02 -13.29 17.93
C ALA A 239 13.80 -13.22 16.41
N ALA A 240 13.23 -14.25 15.79
CA ALA A 240 12.90 -14.24 14.39
C ALA A 240 11.85 -13.15 14.04
N LYS A 241 10.85 -12.94 14.92
CA LYS A 241 9.87 -11.86 14.78
C LYS A 241 10.47 -10.47 15.00
N GLU A 242 11.45 -10.32 15.86
CA GLU A 242 12.21 -9.07 16.04
C GLU A 242 13.01 -8.72 14.77
N VAL A 243 13.62 -9.73 14.14
CA VAL A 243 14.31 -9.59 12.87
C VAL A 243 13.32 -9.15 11.78
N GLU A 244 12.18 -9.85 11.65
CA GLU A 244 11.12 -9.51 10.69
C GLU A 244 10.59 -8.07 10.91
N LEU A 245 10.36 -7.68 12.17
CA LEU A 245 9.92 -6.32 12.52
C LEU A 245 10.99 -5.28 12.15
N ARG A 246 12.27 -5.57 12.33
CA ARG A 246 13.37 -4.68 11.93
C ARG A 246 13.40 -4.51 10.42
N VAL A 247 13.26 -5.60 9.65
CA VAL A 247 13.14 -5.56 8.20
C VAL A 247 11.94 -4.69 7.80
N LEU A 248 10.76 -4.92 8.41
CA LEU A 248 9.55 -4.16 8.12
C LEU A 248 9.74 -2.65 8.34
N LYS A 249 10.46 -2.25 9.40
CA LYS A 249 10.78 -0.85 9.72
C LYS A 249 11.68 -0.18 8.68
N THR A 250 12.43 -0.92 7.87
CA THR A 250 13.33 -0.32 6.87
C THR A 250 12.59 0.24 5.65
N TYR A 251 11.42 -0.30 5.33
CA TYR A 251 10.67 0.09 4.12
C TYR A 251 9.23 0.55 4.37
N THR A 252 8.75 0.52 5.63
CA THR A 252 7.41 1.00 5.97
C THR A 252 7.45 2.27 6.82
N THR A 253 6.39 3.07 6.72
CA THR A 253 6.20 4.25 7.58
C THR A 253 5.71 3.83 8.96
N GLN A 254 5.95 4.67 9.98
CA GLN A 254 5.53 4.42 11.37
C GLN A 254 4.00 4.21 11.55
N ASN A 255 3.20 4.70 10.61
CA ASN A 255 1.74 4.57 10.63
C ASN A 255 1.23 3.33 9.87
N ASN A 256 2.10 2.39 9.50
CA ASN A 256 1.69 1.18 8.81
C ASN A 256 0.94 0.24 9.78
N PRO A 257 -0.28 -0.20 9.45
CA PRO A 257 -1.05 -1.13 10.28
C PRO A 257 -0.36 -2.47 10.53
N ASP A 258 0.44 -2.94 9.57
CA ASP A 258 1.15 -4.22 9.69
C ASP A 258 2.32 -4.10 10.68
N LEU A 259 2.96 -2.94 10.77
CA LEU A 259 3.97 -2.65 11.79
C LEU A 259 3.36 -2.75 13.20
N TYR A 260 2.22 -2.11 13.41
CA TYR A 260 1.51 -2.14 14.68
C TYR A 260 1.10 -3.57 15.08
N LYS A 261 0.55 -4.36 14.14
CA LYS A 261 0.21 -5.77 14.37
C LYS A 261 1.41 -6.62 14.75
N ALA A 262 2.55 -6.41 14.07
CA ALA A 262 3.78 -7.13 14.35
C ALA A 262 4.32 -6.79 15.76
N GLU A 263 4.28 -5.51 16.16
CA GLU A 263 4.69 -5.06 17.49
C GLU A 263 3.80 -5.63 18.60
N GLU A 264 2.47 -5.60 18.44
CA GLU A 264 1.55 -6.18 19.42
C GLU A 264 1.68 -7.69 19.50
N GLY A 265 1.86 -8.38 18.36
CA GLY A 265 2.15 -9.82 18.35
C GLY A 265 3.43 -10.18 19.11
N LEU A 266 4.49 -9.41 18.90
CA LEU A 266 5.77 -9.58 19.59
C LEU A 266 5.61 -9.37 21.10
N LYS A 267 4.89 -8.34 21.51
CA LYS A 267 4.57 -8.05 22.92
C LYS A 267 3.81 -9.21 23.58
N ALA A 268 2.83 -9.78 22.89
CA ALA A 268 2.08 -10.95 23.37
C ALA A 268 2.98 -12.18 23.56
N MET A 269 3.88 -12.47 22.61
CA MET A 269 4.84 -13.58 22.71
C MET A 269 5.83 -13.38 23.87
N ARG A 270 6.33 -12.17 24.10
CA ARG A 270 7.18 -11.84 25.23
C ARG A 270 6.45 -12.01 26.58
N ALA A 271 5.17 -11.63 26.65
CA ALA A 271 4.37 -11.84 27.84
C ALA A 271 4.17 -13.33 28.15
N GLU A 272 3.98 -14.15 27.11
CA GLU A 272 3.87 -15.61 27.27
C GLU A 272 5.19 -16.23 27.73
N LEU A 273 6.32 -15.81 27.15
CA LEU A 273 7.64 -16.23 27.60
C LEU A 273 7.86 -15.88 29.08
N ALA A 274 7.54 -14.67 29.51
CA ALA A 274 7.65 -14.26 30.90
C ALA A 274 6.80 -15.13 31.84
N LYS A 275 5.60 -15.55 31.42
CA LYS A 275 4.77 -16.49 32.19
C LYS A 275 5.40 -17.88 32.32
N LEU A 276 6.01 -18.38 31.23
CA LEU A 276 6.69 -19.68 31.26
C LEU A 276 7.95 -19.64 32.14
N GLU A 277 8.71 -18.55 32.09
CA GLU A 277 9.91 -18.35 32.92
C GLU A 277 9.57 -18.15 34.40
N THR A 278 8.51 -17.41 34.73
CA THR A 278 8.08 -17.21 36.13
C THR A 278 7.41 -18.45 36.73
N LYS A 279 6.61 -19.19 35.95
CA LYS A 279 6.04 -20.47 36.40
C LYS A 279 7.07 -21.56 36.56
N GLY A 280 8.19 -21.49 35.82
CA GLY A 280 9.35 -22.39 35.98
C GLY A 280 10.21 -22.09 37.21
N GLY A 281 10.11 -20.86 37.78
CA GLY A 281 10.92 -20.40 38.92
C GLY A 281 10.20 -20.34 40.28
N GLY A 282 8.88 -20.42 40.33
CA GLY A 282 8.07 -20.23 41.54
C GLY A 282 7.22 -21.45 41.88
N GLY A 283 7.68 -22.19 42.81
CA GLY A 283 7.04 -22.93 43.89
C GLY A 283 5.77 -23.74 43.70
N HIS A 284 5.32 -24.21 42.52
CA HIS A 284 4.26 -25.20 42.39
C HIS A 284 4.25 -25.93 41.04
N ASN A 285 5.36 -25.99 40.34
CA ASN A 285 5.46 -26.87 39.18
C ASN A 285 6.09 -28.21 39.64
N PRO A 286 5.39 -29.35 39.63
CA PRO A 286 5.93 -30.65 40.02
C PRO A 286 7.07 -31.11 39.09
N LEU A 287 7.42 -30.30 38.09
CA LEU A 287 8.32 -30.68 37.01
C LEU A 287 9.79 -30.39 37.28
N MET A 288 10.16 -29.56 38.31
CA MET A 288 11.57 -29.39 38.72
C MET A 288 11.73 -28.80 40.14
N PRO A 289 12.24 -29.54 41.09
CA PRO A 289 12.87 -28.96 42.26
C PRO A 289 14.29 -28.49 41.89
N ILE A 290 14.40 -27.30 41.27
CA ILE A 290 15.68 -26.65 40.91
C ILE A 290 16.58 -26.47 42.15
N GLY A 291 16.02 -26.46 43.34
CA GLY A 291 16.76 -26.32 44.59
C GLY A 291 17.54 -27.55 45.07
N ARG A 292 17.47 -28.69 44.39
CA ARG A 292 18.18 -29.93 44.74
C ARG A 292 19.11 -30.45 43.65
N MET A 293 19.25 -29.75 42.50
CA MET A 293 20.23 -30.15 41.50
C MET A 293 21.63 -29.68 41.85
N PRO A 294 22.65 -30.53 41.68
CA PRO A 294 24.03 -30.10 41.75
C PRO A 294 24.30 -28.94 40.78
N SER A 295 25.18 -28.02 41.11
CA SER A 295 25.52 -26.85 40.27
C SER A 295 25.86 -27.20 38.81
N VAL A 296 26.45 -28.39 38.62
CA VAL A 296 26.75 -28.99 37.30
C VAL A 296 25.48 -29.26 36.47
N GLY A 297 24.39 -29.75 37.10
CA GLY A 297 23.12 -29.98 36.39
C GLY A 297 22.45 -28.71 35.92
N THR A 298 22.49 -27.63 36.71
CA THR A 298 21.92 -26.32 36.33
C THR A 298 22.69 -25.68 35.19
N GLU A 299 23.99 -25.84 35.16
CA GLU A 299 24.86 -25.32 34.10
C GLU A 299 24.66 -26.10 32.79
N TYR A 300 24.51 -27.42 32.85
CA TYR A 300 24.12 -28.24 31.69
C TYR A 300 22.81 -27.77 31.07
N LEU A 301 21.78 -27.58 31.90
CA LEU A 301 20.46 -27.11 31.41
C LEU A 301 20.53 -25.71 30.78
N ARG A 302 21.40 -24.82 31.31
CA ARG A 302 21.61 -23.49 30.72
C ARG A 302 22.25 -23.59 29.32
N LYS A 303 23.32 -24.39 29.19
CA LYS A 303 24.02 -24.60 27.91
C LYS A 303 23.12 -25.32 26.89
N LEU A 304 22.35 -26.30 27.34
CA LEU A 304 21.37 -26.99 26.47
C LEU A 304 20.31 -26.02 25.96
N ARG A 305 19.82 -25.12 26.80
CA ARG A 305 18.84 -24.07 26.38
C ARG A 305 19.42 -23.15 25.35
N GLU A 306 20.66 -22.71 25.52
CA GLU A 306 21.33 -21.81 24.58
C GLU A 306 21.62 -22.51 23.25
N LEU A 307 22.04 -23.76 23.26
CA LEU A 307 22.24 -24.56 22.07
C LEU A 307 20.91 -24.73 21.31
N LYS A 308 19.85 -25.16 21.99
CA LYS A 308 18.54 -25.37 21.37
C LYS A 308 17.91 -24.07 20.85
N PHE A 309 18.14 -22.95 21.53
CA PHE A 309 17.73 -21.64 21.06
C PHE A 309 18.40 -21.28 19.73
N ASN A 310 19.74 -21.37 19.66
CA ASN A 310 20.49 -21.02 18.46
C ASN A 310 20.20 -21.98 17.29
N GLU A 311 20.04 -23.27 17.57
CA GLU A 311 19.65 -24.27 16.58
C GLU A 311 18.29 -23.94 15.96
N THR A 312 17.27 -23.70 16.80
CA THR A 312 15.92 -23.36 16.33
C THR A 312 15.87 -22.01 15.62
N LEU A 313 16.62 -21.01 16.13
CA LEU A 313 16.68 -19.70 15.49
C LEU A 313 17.35 -19.78 14.12
N TYR A 314 18.43 -20.59 13.98
CA TYR A 314 19.08 -20.83 12.70
C TYR A 314 18.12 -21.43 11.68
N GLU A 315 17.36 -22.46 12.07
CA GLU A 315 16.35 -23.09 11.18
C GLU A 315 15.27 -22.10 10.75
N LEU A 316 14.75 -21.29 11.67
CA LEU A 316 13.74 -20.28 11.38
C LEU A 316 14.25 -19.20 10.43
N LEU A 317 15.46 -18.68 10.69
CA LEU A 317 16.06 -17.65 9.82
C LEU A 317 16.47 -18.20 8.46
N LEU A 318 16.94 -19.45 8.39
CA LEU A 318 17.22 -20.12 7.11
C LEU A 318 15.95 -20.22 6.26
N LYS A 319 14.84 -20.61 6.88
CA LYS A 319 13.54 -20.64 6.18
C LYS A 319 13.12 -19.25 5.69
N GLN A 320 13.30 -18.22 6.50
CA GLN A 320 12.97 -16.84 6.09
C GLN A 320 13.89 -16.35 4.96
N TYR A 321 15.18 -16.67 5.03
CA TYR A 321 16.13 -16.37 3.96
C TYR A 321 15.75 -17.02 2.63
N GLU A 322 15.42 -18.33 2.65
CA GLU A 322 15.00 -19.04 1.45
C GLU A 322 13.69 -18.47 0.87
N LEU A 323 12.73 -18.07 1.72
CA LEU A 323 11.51 -17.40 1.28
C LEU A 323 11.84 -16.03 0.65
N ALA A 324 12.70 -15.22 1.28
CA ALA A 324 13.10 -13.92 0.75
C ALA A 324 13.85 -14.05 -0.59
N LYS A 325 14.68 -15.10 -0.73
CA LYS A 325 15.37 -15.43 -1.99
C LYS A 325 14.40 -15.84 -3.11
N LEU A 326 13.36 -16.60 -2.76
CA LEU A 326 12.28 -16.93 -3.69
C LEU A 326 11.48 -15.70 -4.10
N ASP A 327 11.18 -14.80 -3.17
CA ASP A 327 10.46 -13.56 -3.44
C ASP A 327 11.29 -12.61 -4.34
N GLU A 328 12.62 -12.54 -4.15
CA GLU A 328 13.51 -11.79 -5.02
C GLU A 328 13.54 -12.36 -6.45
N SER A 329 13.49 -13.70 -6.58
CA SER A 329 13.51 -14.37 -7.88
C SER A 329 12.16 -14.31 -8.61
N ARG A 330 11.05 -14.10 -7.88
CA ARG A 330 9.74 -13.90 -8.49
C ARG A 330 9.73 -12.55 -9.18
N ASP A 331 9.25 -12.55 -10.44
CA ASP A 331 8.90 -11.28 -11.08
C ASP A 331 7.94 -10.53 -10.17
N ALA A 332 8.35 -9.32 -9.79
CA ALA A 332 7.57 -8.43 -8.93
C ALA A 332 6.11 -8.43 -9.38
N THR A 333 5.21 -8.57 -8.43
CA THR A 333 3.75 -8.62 -8.61
C THR A 333 3.27 -7.76 -9.78
N VAL A 334 2.90 -8.43 -10.87
CA VAL A 334 2.67 -7.76 -12.14
C VAL A 334 1.31 -7.08 -12.12
N ILE A 335 1.32 -5.76 -12.31
CA ILE A 335 0.09 -5.01 -12.63
C ILE A 335 -0.52 -5.65 -13.89
N GLN A 336 -1.77 -6.13 -13.77
CA GLN A 336 -2.47 -6.74 -14.90
C GLN A 336 -3.20 -5.67 -15.70
N VAL A 337 -2.92 -5.60 -17.02
CA VAL A 337 -3.68 -4.73 -17.93
C VAL A 337 -4.91 -5.51 -18.36
N VAL A 338 -6.08 -5.01 -17.99
CA VAL A 338 -7.37 -5.59 -18.35
C VAL A 338 -7.75 -5.14 -19.76
N ASP A 339 -7.74 -3.82 -19.99
CA ASP A 339 -8.04 -3.21 -21.27
C ASP A 339 -6.91 -2.27 -21.68
N LYS A 340 -6.37 -2.45 -22.87
CA LYS A 340 -5.43 -1.50 -23.48
C LYS A 340 -6.17 -0.35 -24.11
N ALA A 341 -5.61 0.86 -24.01
CA ALA A 341 -6.16 2.01 -24.68
C ALA A 341 -6.03 1.86 -26.21
N GLU A 342 -7.14 2.05 -26.90
CA GLU A 342 -7.21 2.13 -28.35
C GLU A 342 -7.44 3.57 -28.80
N PRO A 343 -7.02 3.95 -30.02
CA PRO A 343 -7.31 5.27 -30.56
C PRO A 343 -8.82 5.54 -30.64
N PRO A 344 -9.34 6.57 -29.95
CA PRO A 344 -10.76 6.84 -29.94
C PRO A 344 -11.22 7.35 -31.31
N GLU A 345 -12.31 6.78 -31.82
CA GLU A 345 -12.94 7.20 -33.09
C GLU A 345 -13.67 8.54 -32.95
N LYS A 346 -14.24 8.79 -31.76
CA LYS A 346 -15.03 10.00 -31.48
C LYS A 346 -14.26 11.01 -30.65
N ARG A 347 -14.39 12.30 -31.01
CA ARG A 347 -13.85 13.37 -30.17
C ARG A 347 -14.58 13.44 -28.82
N TYR A 348 -13.82 13.75 -27.79
CA TYR A 348 -14.35 13.91 -26.44
C TYR A 348 -14.84 15.35 -26.18
N LYS A 349 -14.09 16.35 -26.70
CA LYS A 349 -14.40 17.80 -26.58
C LYS A 349 -14.11 18.51 -27.91
N PRO A 350 -14.82 19.60 -28.25
CA PRO A 350 -16.09 20.01 -27.66
C PRO A 350 -17.23 19.07 -28.09
N LYS A 351 -18.23 18.89 -27.21
CA LYS A 351 -19.48 18.23 -27.59
C LYS A 351 -20.25 19.21 -28.50
N ARG A 352 -20.32 18.91 -29.78
CA ARG A 352 -21.06 19.68 -30.79
C ARG A 352 -22.43 19.05 -31.02
#